data_200e427d14d6fa772928427f258fe886
#
_entry.id   200e427d14d6fa772928427f258fe886
#
_cell.length_a   1.000
_cell.length_b   1.000
_cell.length_c   1.000
_cell.angle_alpha   90.00
_cell.angle_beta   90.00
_cell.angle_gamma   90.00
#
_symmetry.space_group_name_H-M   'P 1'
#
loop_
_entity.id
_entity.type
_entity.pdbx_description
1 polymer ?
#
loop_
_entity_poly.entity_id
_entity_poly.type
_entity_poly.pdbx_seq_one_letter_code
_entity_poly.pdbx_strand_id
1 'polypeptide(L)'
;MNWQIITDSSCDLKSWDKEIPFDSVPFVIRVDDTDYVDTPDLDVETLVSAMEKSTVSRTSCPSPEAWYQVFLRSEKTIALTISANLSGSYNSAVTAREMVLEKYPEKQIEIIDSLSTGPKLIMLAQQAAALIQEKLPVDRIAGKLRQMAGGVHTLFTLCSFRNLVNNGRVSRLAGFLAGMLNIRAIGAGSPDGIIEVREKLRGEGKTLKAMVEIMAKEGFRGTEVVISHCLNEGLAETFRKLVLERWPHAPIQIFPTRGLDSYYAERSGLIVCY
;
A
#
# COMPACT_ATOMS: atom_id res chain seq x y z
N MET A 1 -22.32 -12.77 -14.94
CA MET A 1 -21.18 -13.23 -14.10
C MET A 1 -20.78 -12.10 -13.18
N ASN A 2 -20.84 -12.35 -11.88
CA ASN A 2 -20.62 -11.31 -10.86
C ASN A 2 -19.13 -11.22 -10.52
N TRP A 3 -18.51 -10.08 -10.82
CA TRP A 3 -17.11 -9.75 -10.49
C TRP A 3 -17.01 -8.96 -9.22
N GLN A 4 -15.89 -9.09 -8.52
CA GLN A 4 -15.44 -8.17 -7.48
C GLN A 4 -13.93 -7.99 -7.49
N ILE A 5 -13.46 -6.84 -7.02
CA ILE A 5 -12.08 -6.56 -6.69
C ILE A 5 -12.02 -6.38 -5.18
N ILE A 6 -11.17 -7.15 -4.51
CA ILE A 6 -10.97 -7.08 -3.05
C ILE A 6 -9.51 -6.75 -2.77
N THR A 7 -9.28 -5.85 -1.83
CA THR A 7 -7.93 -5.61 -1.30
C THR A 7 -7.88 -5.94 0.19
N ASP A 8 -6.70 -6.02 0.79
CA ASP A 8 -6.62 -5.73 2.21
C ASP A 8 -6.55 -4.20 2.42
N SER A 9 -6.66 -3.75 3.67
CA SER A 9 -6.73 -2.32 3.97
C SER A 9 -5.40 -1.57 3.84
N SER A 10 -4.34 -2.23 3.36
CA SER A 10 -3.14 -1.54 2.90
C SER A 10 -3.33 -0.78 1.58
N CYS A 11 -4.47 -0.97 0.92
CA CYS A 11 -4.87 -0.12 -0.20
C CYS A 11 -5.46 1.18 0.33
N ASP A 12 -4.85 2.32 0.01
CA ASP A 12 -5.28 3.63 0.52
C ASP A 12 -6.58 4.17 -0.11
N LEU A 13 -7.26 3.36 -0.91
CA LEU A 13 -8.51 3.75 -1.54
C LEU A 13 -9.67 3.71 -0.52
N LYS A 14 -10.29 4.86 -0.24
CA LYS A 14 -11.46 4.97 0.66
C LYS A 14 -12.79 4.89 -0.07
N SER A 15 -12.82 5.30 -1.33
CA SER A 15 -14.01 5.32 -2.16
C SER A 15 -13.71 4.74 -3.53
N TRP A 16 -14.75 4.22 -4.19
CA TRP A 16 -14.63 3.57 -5.48
C TRP A 16 -15.80 4.00 -6.38
N ASP A 17 -15.49 4.59 -7.50
CA ASP A 17 -16.46 5.16 -8.45
C ASP A 17 -16.72 4.28 -9.70
N LYS A 18 -16.19 3.05 -9.71
CA LYS A 18 -16.33 2.11 -10.82
C LYS A 18 -17.53 1.18 -10.62
N GLU A 19 -18.09 0.67 -11.72
CA GLU A 19 -19.22 -0.26 -11.70
C GLU A 19 -18.91 -1.63 -11.06
N ILE A 20 -17.63 -2.04 -11.08
CA ILE A 20 -17.20 -3.30 -10.51
C ILE A 20 -17.15 -3.15 -8.99
N PRO A 21 -17.85 -3.99 -8.21
CA PRO A 21 -17.78 -3.94 -6.75
C PRO A 21 -16.36 -4.03 -6.22
N PHE A 22 -16.04 -3.12 -5.30
CA PHE A 22 -14.76 -3.06 -4.61
C PHE A 22 -15.00 -3.07 -3.09
N ASP A 23 -14.16 -3.81 -2.36
CA ASP A 23 -14.19 -3.85 -0.90
C ASP A 23 -12.78 -4.11 -0.36
N SER A 24 -12.59 -3.94 0.94
CA SER A 24 -11.32 -4.21 1.59
C SER A 24 -11.48 -5.02 2.88
N VAL A 25 -10.56 -5.97 3.10
CA VAL A 25 -10.50 -6.77 4.34
C VAL A 25 -9.57 -6.03 5.32
N PRO A 26 -10.08 -5.62 6.51
CA PRO A 26 -9.37 -4.69 7.37
C PRO A 26 -8.23 -5.37 8.15
N PHE A 27 -7.12 -4.67 8.28
CA PHE A 27 -6.15 -4.87 9.34
C PHE A 27 -6.69 -4.35 10.67
N VAL A 28 -6.12 -4.82 11.77
CA VAL A 28 -6.36 -4.26 13.10
C VAL A 28 -5.06 -3.67 13.59
N ILE A 29 -5.10 -2.40 14.01
CA ILE A 29 -3.99 -1.70 14.63
C ILE A 29 -4.31 -1.58 16.13
N ARG A 30 -3.46 -2.15 16.96
CA ARG A 30 -3.57 -2.02 18.42
C ARG A 30 -2.57 -0.98 18.90
N VAL A 31 -3.08 0.00 19.62
CA VAL A 31 -2.30 1.01 20.32
C VAL A 31 -2.66 0.92 21.80
N ASP A 32 -1.70 0.56 22.64
CA ASP A 32 -1.92 0.16 24.02
C ASP A 32 -3.02 -0.93 24.12
N ASP A 33 -4.13 -0.67 24.82
CA ASP A 33 -5.26 -1.60 24.95
C ASP A 33 -6.42 -1.33 23.97
N THR A 34 -6.24 -0.39 23.02
CA THR A 34 -7.29 0.00 22.07
C THR A 34 -7.03 -0.61 20.71
N ASP A 35 -8.04 -1.28 20.15
CA ASP A 35 -8.04 -1.79 18.79
C ASP A 35 -8.70 -0.79 17.83
N TYR A 36 -7.96 -0.43 16.78
CA TYR A 36 -8.41 0.36 15.64
C TYR A 36 -8.56 -0.56 14.43
N VAL A 37 -9.80 -0.82 14.02
CA VAL A 37 -10.08 -1.61 12.81
C VAL A 37 -9.95 -0.68 11.61
N ASP A 38 -9.11 -1.05 10.65
CA ASP A 38 -8.80 -0.22 9.47
C ASP A 38 -9.90 -0.27 8.42
N THR A 39 -11.09 0.22 8.79
CA THR A 39 -12.21 0.44 7.87
C THR A 39 -12.07 1.78 7.14
N PRO A 40 -12.82 2.01 6.03
CA PRO A 40 -12.81 3.31 5.34
C PRO A 40 -13.17 4.51 6.24
N ASP A 41 -13.96 4.27 7.29
CA ASP A 41 -14.43 5.29 8.23
C ASP A 41 -13.46 5.56 9.39
N LEU A 42 -12.35 4.83 9.48
CA LEU A 42 -11.35 5.04 10.53
C LEU A 42 -10.82 6.47 10.48
N ASP A 43 -10.94 7.19 11.59
CA ASP A 43 -10.30 8.50 11.76
C ASP A 43 -8.79 8.34 11.97
N VAL A 44 -8.05 8.60 10.91
CA VAL A 44 -6.59 8.51 10.87
C VAL A 44 -5.92 9.50 11.82
N GLU A 45 -6.50 10.71 12.02
CA GLU A 45 -5.93 11.69 12.97
C GLU A 45 -5.99 11.16 14.40
N THR A 46 -7.11 10.55 14.79
CA THR A 46 -7.25 9.92 16.11
C THR A 46 -6.26 8.77 16.29
N LEU A 47 -6.10 7.90 15.27
CA LEU A 47 -5.13 6.81 15.32
C LEU A 47 -3.69 7.34 15.48
N VAL A 48 -3.27 8.27 14.62
CA VAL A 48 -1.90 8.80 14.63
C VAL A 48 -1.62 9.53 15.94
N SER A 49 -2.57 10.33 16.44
CA SER A 49 -2.44 11.01 17.72
C SER A 49 -2.33 10.04 18.92
N ALA A 50 -3.00 8.90 18.87
CA ALA A 50 -2.85 7.84 19.87
C ALA A 50 -1.45 7.21 19.80
N MET A 51 -0.98 6.89 18.59
CA MET A 51 0.35 6.33 18.36
C MET A 51 1.48 7.26 18.82
N GLU A 52 1.35 8.56 18.62
CA GLU A 52 2.34 9.56 19.06
C GLU A 52 2.52 9.61 20.58
N LYS A 53 1.47 9.27 21.32
CA LYS A 53 1.45 9.25 22.80
C LYS A 53 1.84 7.90 23.39
N SER A 54 1.79 6.82 22.60
CA SER A 54 2.05 5.45 23.03
C SER A 54 3.47 4.99 22.69
N THR A 55 3.98 4.05 23.49
CA THR A 55 5.22 3.31 23.20
C THR A 55 4.98 1.88 22.76
N VAL A 56 3.75 1.38 22.89
CA VAL A 56 3.36 0.00 22.59
C VAL A 56 2.28 -0.01 21.52
N SER A 57 2.64 -0.47 20.34
CA SER A 57 1.68 -0.62 19.26
C SER A 57 2.07 -1.76 18.33
N ARG A 58 1.07 -2.40 17.71
CA ARG A 58 1.26 -3.52 16.78
C ARG A 58 0.13 -3.59 15.76
N THR A 59 0.34 -4.37 14.70
CA THR A 59 -0.69 -4.64 13.69
C THR A 59 -0.95 -6.13 13.57
N SER A 60 -2.20 -6.48 13.23
CA SER A 60 -2.60 -7.85 12.90
C SER A 60 -3.23 -7.86 11.50
N CYS A 61 -2.78 -8.77 10.65
CA CYS A 61 -3.35 -8.93 9.32
C CYS A 61 -4.74 -9.60 9.39
N PRO A 62 -5.55 -9.46 8.33
CA PRO A 62 -6.82 -10.16 8.21
C PRO A 62 -6.65 -11.67 8.36
N SER A 63 -7.57 -12.31 9.07
CA SER A 63 -7.59 -13.77 9.22
C SER A 63 -8.05 -14.46 7.92
N PRO A 64 -7.77 -15.77 7.75
CA PRO A 64 -8.35 -16.55 6.65
C PRO A 64 -9.88 -16.51 6.64
N GLU A 65 -10.53 -16.51 7.80
CA GLU A 65 -11.99 -16.41 7.90
C GLU A 65 -12.50 -15.07 7.35
N ALA A 66 -11.83 -13.95 7.62
CA ALA A 66 -12.22 -12.65 7.09
C ALA A 66 -12.15 -12.61 5.55
N TRP A 67 -11.09 -13.20 4.96
CA TRP A 67 -10.96 -13.36 3.52
C TRP A 67 -12.00 -14.34 2.95
N TYR A 68 -12.27 -15.44 3.64
CA TYR A 68 -13.27 -16.45 3.23
C TYR A 68 -14.65 -15.80 3.04
N GLN A 69 -15.11 -15.01 4.01
CA GLN A 69 -16.41 -14.35 3.96
C GLN A 69 -16.56 -13.39 2.76
N VAL A 70 -15.51 -12.70 2.36
CA VAL A 70 -15.58 -11.81 1.19
C VAL A 70 -15.50 -12.58 -0.13
N PHE A 71 -14.77 -13.69 -0.19
CA PHE A 71 -14.69 -14.53 -1.40
C PHE A 71 -16.01 -15.25 -1.73
N LEU A 72 -16.88 -15.45 -0.76
CA LEU A 72 -18.20 -16.02 -1.00
C LEU A 72 -19.14 -15.12 -1.80
N ARG A 73 -18.90 -13.80 -1.81
CA ARG A 73 -19.84 -12.80 -2.34
C ARG A 73 -19.97 -12.78 -3.86
N SER A 74 -18.97 -13.26 -4.60
CA SER A 74 -18.94 -13.21 -6.07
C SER A 74 -18.42 -14.49 -6.69
N GLU A 75 -18.74 -14.71 -7.97
CA GLU A 75 -18.27 -15.84 -8.77
C GLU A 75 -16.81 -15.66 -9.19
N LYS A 76 -16.42 -14.41 -9.50
CA LYS A 76 -15.07 -14.05 -9.96
C LYS A 76 -14.47 -12.97 -9.09
N THR A 77 -13.29 -13.22 -8.57
CA THR A 77 -12.60 -12.31 -7.65
C THR A 77 -11.15 -12.09 -8.07
N ILE A 78 -10.74 -10.82 -8.13
CA ILE A 78 -9.35 -10.42 -8.09
C ILE A 78 -9.07 -9.88 -6.69
N ALA A 79 -8.20 -10.56 -5.95
CA ALA A 79 -7.76 -10.14 -4.62
C ALA A 79 -6.34 -9.57 -4.70
N LEU A 80 -6.13 -8.39 -4.13
CA LEU A 80 -4.83 -7.72 -4.09
C LEU A 80 -4.41 -7.58 -2.64
N THR A 81 -3.20 -7.97 -2.32
CA THR A 81 -2.69 -7.90 -0.94
C THR A 81 -1.44 -7.05 -0.86
N ILE A 82 -1.17 -6.53 0.33
CA ILE A 82 0.17 -6.04 0.69
C ILE A 82 1.22 -7.12 0.38
N SER A 83 2.47 -6.71 0.19
CA SER A 83 3.59 -7.64 0.00
C SER A 83 3.56 -8.81 0.99
N ALA A 84 3.68 -10.02 0.46
CA ALA A 84 3.76 -11.26 1.26
C ALA A 84 5.00 -11.28 2.18
N ASN A 85 6.04 -10.53 1.83
CA ASN A 85 7.24 -10.37 2.65
C ASN A 85 7.09 -9.35 3.79
N LEU A 86 6.03 -8.54 3.79
CA LEU A 86 5.72 -7.58 4.86
C LEU A 86 4.62 -8.07 5.81
N SER A 87 3.72 -8.94 5.33
CA SER A 87 2.54 -9.34 6.10
C SER A 87 2.04 -10.73 5.76
N GLY A 88 1.41 -11.39 6.73
CA GLY A 88 0.69 -12.66 6.53
C GLY A 88 -0.61 -12.56 5.73
N SER A 89 -1.05 -11.36 5.31
CA SER A 89 -2.32 -11.15 4.62
C SER A 89 -2.44 -11.99 3.35
N TYR A 90 -1.38 -12.05 2.53
CA TYR A 90 -1.32 -12.90 1.33
C TYR A 90 -1.60 -14.37 1.66
N ASN A 91 -0.90 -14.92 2.65
CA ASN A 91 -1.08 -16.31 3.05
C ASN A 91 -2.47 -16.59 3.62
N SER A 92 -3.04 -15.62 4.38
CA SER A 92 -4.43 -15.71 4.85
C SER A 92 -5.42 -15.76 3.68
N ALA A 93 -5.21 -14.93 2.65
CA ALA A 93 -6.04 -14.94 1.45
C ALA A 93 -5.91 -16.27 0.66
N VAL A 94 -4.69 -16.81 0.54
CA VAL A 94 -4.45 -18.11 -0.13
C VAL A 94 -5.19 -19.23 0.60
N THR A 95 -5.05 -19.31 1.93
CA THR A 95 -5.77 -20.30 2.74
C THR A 95 -7.29 -20.16 2.58
N ALA A 96 -7.80 -18.93 2.61
CA ALA A 96 -9.23 -18.70 2.41
C ALA A 96 -9.72 -19.13 1.02
N ARG A 97 -8.93 -18.87 -0.03
CA ARG A 97 -9.24 -19.33 -1.39
C ARG A 97 -9.36 -20.85 -1.45
N GLU A 98 -8.41 -21.57 -0.86
CA GLU A 98 -8.44 -23.05 -0.81
C GLU A 98 -9.70 -23.55 -0.11
N MET A 99 -10.05 -22.98 1.04
CA MET A 99 -11.28 -23.31 1.77
C MET A 99 -12.55 -23.05 0.95
N VAL A 100 -12.58 -21.96 0.15
CA VAL A 100 -13.72 -21.66 -0.72
C VAL A 100 -13.79 -22.64 -1.88
N LEU A 101 -12.69 -22.91 -2.57
CA LEU A 101 -12.67 -23.79 -3.75
C LEU A 101 -12.93 -25.25 -3.41
N GLU A 102 -12.65 -25.71 -2.19
CA GLU A 102 -13.06 -27.03 -1.72
C GLU A 102 -14.58 -27.21 -1.73
N LYS A 103 -15.33 -26.14 -1.41
CA LYS A 103 -16.82 -26.17 -1.36
C LYS A 103 -17.50 -25.66 -2.64
N TYR A 104 -16.82 -24.77 -3.35
CA TYR A 104 -17.36 -24.03 -4.52
C TYR A 104 -16.30 -24.03 -5.64
N PRO A 105 -16.00 -25.20 -6.25
CA PRO A 105 -14.95 -25.35 -7.25
C PRO A 105 -15.16 -24.56 -8.54
N GLU A 106 -16.37 -24.09 -8.79
CA GLU A 106 -16.73 -23.27 -9.95
C GLU A 106 -16.29 -21.78 -9.79
N LYS A 107 -15.98 -21.32 -8.57
CA LYS A 107 -15.54 -19.95 -8.35
C LYS A 107 -14.13 -19.73 -8.91
N GLN A 108 -13.89 -18.52 -9.39
CA GLN A 108 -12.61 -18.11 -9.94
C GLN A 108 -12.01 -17.01 -9.07
N ILE A 109 -11.00 -17.34 -8.28
CA ILE A 109 -10.37 -16.44 -7.33
C ILE A 109 -8.88 -16.40 -7.60
N GLU A 110 -8.38 -15.22 -8.01
CA GLU A 110 -6.95 -14.97 -8.19
C GLU A 110 -6.46 -13.99 -7.13
N ILE A 111 -5.34 -14.34 -6.51
CA ILE A 111 -4.68 -13.51 -5.49
C ILE A 111 -3.37 -13.00 -6.07
N ILE A 112 -3.18 -11.70 -5.97
CA ILE A 112 -2.03 -10.98 -6.49
C ILE A 112 -1.27 -10.38 -5.30
N ASP A 113 -0.04 -10.79 -5.12
CA ASP A 113 0.92 -10.10 -4.26
C ASP A 113 1.32 -8.78 -4.94
N SER A 114 1.05 -7.65 -4.30
CA SER A 114 1.42 -6.36 -4.87
C SER A 114 2.92 -6.08 -4.82
N LEU A 115 3.68 -6.84 -4.04
CA LEU A 115 5.10 -6.57 -3.73
C LEU A 115 5.31 -5.17 -3.12
N SER A 116 4.26 -4.60 -2.50
CA SER A 116 4.27 -3.23 -1.97
C SER A 116 3.12 -3.01 -0.99
N THR A 117 2.74 -1.73 -0.79
CA THR A 117 1.59 -1.25 -0.03
C THR A 117 1.01 0.00 -0.70
N GLY A 118 -0.10 0.52 -0.20
CA GLY A 118 -0.67 1.84 -0.51
C GLY A 118 -0.92 2.09 -2.00
N PRO A 119 -0.19 3.06 -2.57
CA PRO A 119 -0.41 3.52 -3.93
C PRO A 119 -0.35 2.42 -4.98
N LYS A 120 0.52 1.40 -4.82
CA LYS A 120 0.61 0.31 -5.79
C LYS A 120 -0.67 -0.53 -5.85
N LEU A 121 -1.32 -0.76 -4.70
CA LEU A 121 -2.60 -1.47 -4.69
C LEU A 121 -3.70 -0.66 -5.38
N ILE A 122 -3.67 0.68 -5.27
CA ILE A 122 -4.59 1.56 -6.01
C ILE A 122 -4.40 1.37 -7.52
N MET A 123 -3.15 1.46 -8.00
CA MET A 123 -2.83 1.27 -9.41
C MET A 123 -3.27 -0.11 -9.93
N LEU A 124 -3.01 -1.16 -9.16
CA LEU A 124 -3.40 -2.53 -9.51
C LEU A 124 -4.94 -2.71 -9.50
N ALA A 125 -5.66 -2.10 -8.55
CA ALA A 125 -7.13 -2.16 -8.51
C ALA A 125 -7.75 -1.43 -9.71
N GLN A 126 -7.23 -0.24 -10.05
CA GLN A 126 -7.69 0.51 -11.22
C GLN A 126 -7.41 -0.26 -12.53
N GLN A 127 -6.23 -0.87 -12.65
CA GLN A 127 -5.89 -1.71 -13.80
C GLN A 127 -6.76 -2.98 -13.87
N ALA A 128 -7.04 -3.62 -12.73
CA ALA A 128 -7.93 -4.78 -12.68
C ALA A 128 -9.32 -4.42 -13.21
N ALA A 129 -9.86 -3.27 -12.79
CA ALA A 129 -11.17 -2.80 -13.28
C ALA A 129 -11.16 -2.58 -14.79
N ALA A 130 -10.12 -1.95 -15.34
CA ALA A 130 -10.00 -1.74 -16.78
C ALA A 130 -9.96 -3.08 -17.55
N LEU A 131 -9.16 -4.03 -17.09
CA LEU A 131 -9.04 -5.35 -17.74
C LEU A 131 -10.33 -6.20 -17.64
N ILE A 132 -11.08 -6.05 -16.55
CA ILE A 132 -12.41 -6.68 -16.41
C ILE A 132 -13.40 -6.07 -17.42
N GLN A 133 -13.39 -4.76 -17.62
CA GLN A 133 -14.22 -4.08 -18.63
C GLN A 133 -13.84 -4.51 -20.05
N GLU A 134 -12.59 -4.81 -20.34
CA GLU A 134 -12.13 -5.44 -21.59
C GLU A 134 -12.61 -6.90 -21.76
N LYS A 135 -13.31 -7.46 -20.75
CA LYS A 135 -13.82 -8.84 -20.74
C LYS A 135 -12.75 -9.93 -20.87
N LEU A 136 -11.56 -9.66 -20.34
CA LEU A 136 -10.48 -10.67 -20.34
C LEU A 136 -10.81 -11.80 -19.33
N PRO A 137 -10.32 -13.04 -19.60
CA PRO A 137 -10.39 -14.14 -18.63
C PRO A 137 -9.61 -13.84 -17.34
N VAL A 138 -10.03 -14.43 -16.22
CA VAL A 138 -9.47 -14.20 -14.86
C VAL A 138 -7.96 -14.43 -14.83
N ASP A 139 -7.49 -15.54 -15.42
CA ASP A 139 -6.09 -15.91 -15.49
C ASP A 139 -5.24 -14.89 -16.28
N ARG A 140 -5.78 -14.35 -17.37
CA ARG A 140 -5.12 -13.32 -18.18
C ARG A 140 -5.02 -12.00 -17.42
N ILE A 141 -6.07 -11.62 -16.70
CA ILE A 141 -6.06 -10.45 -15.82
C ILE A 141 -4.98 -10.62 -14.76
N ALA A 142 -4.99 -11.76 -14.06
CA ALA A 142 -4.01 -12.06 -13.02
C ALA A 142 -2.57 -12.02 -13.55
N GLY A 143 -2.29 -12.58 -14.73
CA GLY A 143 -0.98 -12.51 -15.35
C GLY A 143 -0.50 -11.08 -15.62
N LYS A 144 -1.38 -10.22 -16.18
CA LYS A 144 -1.06 -8.80 -16.43
C LYS A 144 -0.82 -8.03 -15.13
N LEU A 145 -1.62 -8.29 -14.08
CA LEU A 145 -1.45 -7.63 -12.78
C LEU A 145 -0.15 -8.05 -12.08
N ARG A 146 0.25 -9.32 -12.15
CA ARG A 146 1.54 -9.79 -11.62
C ARG A 146 2.71 -9.14 -12.36
N GLN A 147 2.63 -9.02 -13.69
CA GLN A 147 3.62 -8.30 -14.47
C GLN A 147 3.71 -6.83 -14.07
N MET A 148 2.57 -6.14 -13.89
CA MET A 148 2.52 -4.75 -13.45
C MET A 148 3.10 -4.60 -12.03
N ALA A 149 2.75 -5.49 -11.09
CA ALA A 149 3.27 -5.46 -9.73
C ALA A 149 4.81 -5.53 -9.69
N GLY A 150 5.42 -6.34 -10.56
CA GLY A 150 6.89 -6.44 -10.70
C GLY A 150 7.53 -5.24 -11.42
N GLY A 151 6.77 -4.47 -12.20
CA GLY A 151 7.29 -3.34 -13.00
C GLY A 151 7.12 -1.97 -12.35
N VAL A 152 6.18 -1.81 -11.42
CA VAL A 152 5.94 -0.54 -10.72
C VAL A 152 6.91 -0.38 -9.55
N HIS A 153 7.62 0.73 -9.52
CA HIS A 153 8.53 1.07 -8.43
C HIS A 153 7.79 1.69 -7.25
N THR A 154 8.35 1.54 -6.05
CA THR A 154 7.85 2.15 -4.81
C THR A 154 8.98 2.89 -4.12
N LEU A 155 8.80 4.19 -3.89
CA LEU A 155 9.64 5.02 -3.03
C LEU A 155 8.79 5.56 -1.89
N PHE A 156 9.44 5.82 -0.76
CA PHE A 156 8.77 6.50 0.35
C PHE A 156 9.76 7.36 1.12
N THR A 157 9.25 8.37 1.83
CA THR A 157 10.03 9.16 2.79
C THR A 157 9.28 9.28 4.11
N LEU A 158 9.97 8.95 5.20
CA LEU A 158 9.42 8.93 6.55
C LEU A 158 10.24 9.84 7.47
N CYS A 159 9.55 10.44 8.45
CA CYS A 159 10.19 11.18 9.56
C CYS A 159 10.71 10.23 10.63
N SER A 160 10.11 9.05 10.76
CA SER A 160 10.43 8.03 11.74
C SER A 160 10.27 6.64 11.12
N PHE A 161 11.05 5.68 11.61
CA PHE A 161 10.95 4.26 11.27
C PHE A 161 10.58 3.42 12.51
N ARG A 162 10.14 4.09 13.57
CA ARG A 162 9.89 3.45 14.87
C ARG A 162 8.95 2.25 14.74
N ASN A 163 7.83 2.42 14.08
CA ASN A 163 6.84 1.35 13.93
C ASN A 163 7.31 0.23 13.00
N LEU A 164 8.05 0.54 11.95
CA LEU A 164 8.68 -0.46 11.09
C LEU A 164 9.71 -1.32 11.85
N VAL A 165 10.53 -0.68 12.68
CA VAL A 165 11.54 -1.37 13.50
C VAL A 165 10.89 -2.19 14.61
N ASN A 166 9.96 -1.61 15.37
CA ASN A 166 9.31 -2.27 16.50
C ASN A 166 8.50 -3.50 16.07
N ASN A 167 7.99 -3.50 14.84
CA ASN A 167 7.25 -4.62 14.29
C ASN A 167 8.11 -5.55 13.39
N GLY A 168 9.41 -5.35 13.32
CA GLY A 168 10.35 -6.24 12.62
C GLY A 168 10.26 -6.21 11.08
N ARG A 169 9.71 -5.15 10.47
CA ARG A 169 9.62 -4.98 9.01
C ARG A 169 10.88 -4.37 8.41
N VAL A 170 11.81 -3.92 9.26
CA VAL A 170 13.12 -3.41 8.88
C VAL A 170 14.15 -3.92 9.90
N SER A 171 14.88 -4.98 9.55
CA SER A 171 15.76 -5.68 10.50
C SER A 171 17.15 -5.02 10.71
N ARG A 172 17.61 -4.18 9.79
CA ARG A 172 18.98 -3.63 9.79
C ARG A 172 19.11 -2.17 10.21
N LEU A 173 18.01 -1.54 10.65
CA LEU A 173 17.97 -0.09 10.94
C LEU A 173 17.88 0.29 12.41
N ALA A 174 17.79 -0.65 13.34
CA ALA A 174 17.62 -0.37 14.76
C ALA A 174 18.68 0.58 15.36
N GLY A 175 19.89 0.64 14.78
CA GLY A 175 20.94 1.59 15.18
C GLY A 175 20.97 2.91 14.39
N PHE A 176 20.04 3.12 13.43
CA PHE A 176 20.23 4.10 12.37
C PHE A 176 19.43 5.41 12.54
N LEU A 177 18.42 5.47 13.42
CA LEU A 177 17.45 6.58 13.46
C LEU A 177 17.22 7.22 14.83
N ALA A 178 17.88 6.76 15.88
CA ALA A 178 17.72 7.36 17.21
C ALA A 178 18.36 8.76 17.28
N GLY A 179 17.55 9.79 17.46
CA GLY A 179 17.99 11.08 17.99
C GLY A 179 18.38 12.18 16.99
N MET A 180 18.04 12.10 15.71
CA MET A 180 18.42 13.12 14.73
C MET A 180 17.25 14.02 14.33
N LEU A 181 17.25 15.27 14.81
CA LEU A 181 16.26 16.29 14.46
C LEU A 181 16.34 16.65 12.96
N ASN A 182 15.18 16.74 12.27
CA ASN A 182 15.07 17.15 10.86
C ASN A 182 15.73 16.20 9.83
N ILE A 183 15.93 14.93 10.13
CA ILE A 183 16.34 13.95 9.13
C ILE A 183 15.15 13.20 8.62
N ARG A 184 15.03 13.08 7.31
CA ARG A 184 14.12 12.17 6.61
C ARG A 184 14.93 11.08 5.93
N ALA A 185 14.45 9.86 5.98
CA ALA A 185 15.02 8.79 5.17
C ALA A 185 14.18 8.54 3.94
N ILE A 186 14.84 8.24 2.83
CA ILE A 186 14.22 7.69 1.63
C ILE A 186 14.39 6.18 1.68
N GLY A 187 13.28 5.48 1.55
CA GLY A 187 13.25 4.04 1.37
C GLY A 187 12.63 3.66 0.04
N ALA A 188 12.79 2.40 -0.32
CA ALA A 188 12.24 1.80 -1.53
C ALA A 188 11.69 0.41 -1.22
N GLY A 189 10.74 -0.06 -2.03
CA GLY A 189 10.41 -1.47 -2.14
C GLY A 189 11.44 -2.17 -3.03
N SER A 190 12.01 -3.29 -2.57
CA SER A 190 12.82 -4.17 -3.42
C SER A 190 11.94 -4.89 -4.44
N PRO A 191 12.52 -5.53 -5.47
CA PRO A 191 11.77 -6.40 -6.39
C PRO A 191 11.00 -7.53 -5.70
N ASP A 192 11.47 -7.97 -4.52
CA ASP A 192 10.80 -8.99 -3.71
C ASP A 192 9.77 -8.40 -2.72
N GLY A 193 9.50 -7.10 -2.77
CA GLY A 193 8.55 -6.44 -1.88
C GLY A 193 9.04 -6.29 -0.45
N ILE A 194 10.36 -6.20 -0.22
CA ILE A 194 10.99 -5.92 1.07
C ILE A 194 11.34 -4.45 1.16
N ILE A 195 11.29 -3.88 2.36
CA ILE A 195 11.67 -2.49 2.60
C ILE A 195 13.19 -2.34 2.64
N GLU A 196 13.71 -1.44 1.79
CA GLU A 196 15.11 -1.04 1.75
C GLU A 196 15.25 0.45 2.06
N VAL A 197 16.28 0.82 2.83
CA VAL A 197 16.63 2.23 3.03
C VAL A 197 17.71 2.61 2.03
N ARG A 198 17.47 3.68 1.29
CA ARG A 198 18.35 4.19 0.22
C ARG A 198 19.22 5.32 0.69
N GLU A 199 18.63 6.38 1.24
CA GLU A 199 19.31 7.61 1.61
C GLU A 199 18.75 8.22 2.88
N LYS A 200 19.58 9.05 3.55
CA LYS A 200 19.15 9.94 4.63
C LYS A 200 19.56 11.36 4.30
N LEU A 201 18.61 12.25 4.40
CA LEU A 201 18.80 13.64 4.05
C LEU A 201 18.24 14.56 5.13
N ARG A 202 18.90 15.70 5.30
CA ARG A 202 18.42 16.75 6.18
C ARG A 202 17.57 17.73 5.37
N GLY A 203 16.34 17.92 5.80
CA GLY A 203 15.40 18.89 5.22
C GLY A 203 14.51 18.28 4.13
N GLU A 204 13.25 18.67 4.20
CA GLU A 204 12.15 18.15 3.37
C GLU A 204 12.40 18.36 1.88
N GLY A 205 12.67 19.61 1.47
CA GLY A 205 12.86 19.94 0.06
C GLY A 205 14.03 19.20 -0.60
N LYS A 206 15.13 18.94 0.14
CA LYS A 206 16.24 18.13 -0.38
C LYS A 206 15.83 16.68 -0.57
N THR A 207 15.07 16.15 0.37
CA THR A 207 14.56 14.76 0.32
C THR A 207 13.65 14.56 -0.88
N LEU A 208 12.68 15.45 -1.10
CA LEU A 208 11.77 15.35 -2.24
C LEU A 208 12.50 15.45 -3.59
N LYS A 209 13.47 16.37 -3.70
CA LYS A 209 14.31 16.47 -4.92
C LYS A 209 15.12 15.19 -5.17
N ALA A 210 15.69 14.60 -4.11
CA ALA A 210 16.42 13.34 -4.22
C ALA A 210 15.52 12.19 -4.68
N MET A 211 14.25 12.11 -4.22
CA MET A 211 13.29 11.13 -4.70
C MET A 211 13.06 11.28 -6.20
N VAL A 212 12.86 12.51 -6.71
CA VAL A 212 12.72 12.75 -8.17
C VAL A 212 13.96 12.33 -8.95
N GLU A 213 15.16 12.56 -8.40
CA GLU A 213 16.41 12.09 -9.02
C GLU A 213 16.53 10.54 -9.02
N ILE A 214 16.06 9.88 -7.96
CA ILE A 214 15.99 8.41 -7.93
C ILE A 214 15.04 7.89 -9.01
N MET A 215 13.82 8.44 -9.12
CA MET A 215 12.86 8.08 -10.17
C MET A 215 13.48 8.19 -11.57
N ALA A 216 14.22 9.27 -11.83
CA ALA A 216 14.87 9.46 -13.12
C ALA A 216 15.99 8.43 -13.37
N LYS A 217 16.81 8.12 -12.37
CA LYS A 217 17.87 7.10 -12.47
C LYS A 217 17.30 5.71 -12.66
N GLU A 218 16.14 5.41 -12.07
CA GLU A 218 15.43 4.14 -12.24
C GLU A 218 14.62 4.06 -13.55
N GLY A 219 14.74 5.09 -14.40
CA GLY A 219 14.23 5.04 -15.76
C GLY A 219 12.81 5.58 -15.93
N PHE A 220 12.22 6.24 -14.93
CA PHE A 220 10.91 6.86 -15.07
C PHE A 220 10.87 7.85 -16.24
N ARG A 221 9.81 7.81 -17.05
CA ARG A 221 9.65 8.61 -18.29
C ARG A 221 8.38 9.47 -18.29
N GLY A 222 7.72 9.64 -17.13
CA GLY A 222 6.49 10.43 -17.04
C GLY A 222 5.22 9.63 -17.29
N THR A 223 5.25 8.33 -17.00
CA THR A 223 4.06 7.49 -16.87
C THR A 223 3.25 7.89 -15.63
N GLU A 224 2.34 7.06 -15.19
CA GLU A 224 1.51 7.36 -14.03
C GLU A 224 2.32 7.42 -12.72
N VAL A 225 1.95 8.35 -11.83
CA VAL A 225 2.45 8.44 -10.45
C VAL A 225 1.27 8.46 -9.50
N VAL A 226 1.28 7.58 -8.50
CA VAL A 226 0.30 7.60 -7.41
C VAL A 226 1.03 7.86 -6.09
N ILE A 227 0.50 8.81 -5.33
CA ILE A 227 1.09 9.32 -4.08
C ILE A 227 0.11 9.10 -2.94
N SER A 228 0.55 8.50 -1.85
CA SER A 228 -0.19 8.50 -0.58
C SER A 228 0.54 9.31 0.48
N HIS A 229 -0.19 10.09 1.27
CA HIS A 229 0.36 10.92 2.34
C HIS A 229 -0.33 10.66 3.68
N CYS A 230 0.44 10.62 4.75
CA CYS A 230 -0.09 10.55 6.10
C CYS A 230 -0.22 11.97 6.69
N LEU A 231 -1.45 12.51 6.69
CA LEU A 231 -1.81 13.79 7.29
C LEU A 231 -0.95 14.99 6.83
N ASN A 232 -0.43 14.95 5.59
CA ASN A 232 0.38 16.04 5.03
C ASN A 232 0.20 16.16 3.50
N GLU A 233 -0.97 16.63 3.08
CA GLU A 233 -1.28 16.90 1.68
C GLU A 233 -0.34 17.93 1.05
N GLY A 234 0.08 18.95 1.82
CA GLY A 234 1.02 19.97 1.35
C GLY A 234 2.36 19.41 0.92
N LEU A 235 2.85 18.35 1.60
CA LEU A 235 4.06 17.63 1.19
C LEU A 235 3.85 16.88 -0.14
N ALA A 236 2.72 16.19 -0.29
CA ALA A 236 2.37 15.49 -1.52
C ALA A 236 2.24 16.44 -2.70
N GLU A 237 1.59 17.59 -2.51
CA GLU A 237 1.47 18.63 -3.53
C GLU A 237 2.83 19.27 -3.90
N THR A 238 3.73 19.43 -2.92
CA THR A 238 5.09 19.89 -3.18
C THR A 238 5.85 18.88 -4.03
N PHE A 239 5.72 17.58 -3.69
CA PHE A 239 6.34 16.52 -4.47
C PHE A 239 5.75 16.43 -5.89
N ARG A 240 4.41 16.56 -6.04
CA ARG A 240 3.74 16.61 -7.35
C ARG A 240 4.32 17.72 -8.25
N LYS A 241 4.53 18.92 -7.71
CA LYS A 241 5.13 20.02 -8.46
C LYS A 241 6.53 19.69 -8.96
N LEU A 242 7.39 19.11 -8.12
CA LEU A 242 8.74 18.69 -8.50
C LEU A 242 8.74 17.60 -9.58
N VAL A 243 7.79 16.66 -9.52
CA VAL A 243 7.63 15.65 -10.59
C VAL A 243 7.22 16.33 -11.90
N LEU A 244 6.25 17.25 -11.87
CA LEU A 244 5.77 17.96 -13.07
C LEU A 244 6.79 18.94 -13.66
N GLU A 245 7.70 19.50 -12.87
CA GLU A 245 8.84 20.30 -13.38
C GLU A 245 9.71 19.46 -14.32
N ARG A 246 9.85 18.18 -14.08
CA ARG A 246 10.68 17.28 -14.89
C ARG A 246 9.89 16.51 -15.93
N TRP A 247 8.67 16.10 -15.61
CA TRP A 247 7.74 15.37 -16.50
C TRP A 247 6.38 16.07 -16.55
N PRO A 248 6.23 17.14 -17.37
CA PRO A 248 5.07 18.03 -17.33
C PRO A 248 3.71 17.37 -17.61
N HIS A 249 3.71 16.21 -18.25
CA HIS A 249 2.49 15.49 -18.65
C HIS A 249 2.24 14.20 -17.84
N ALA A 250 3.03 13.92 -16.80
CA ALA A 250 2.82 12.73 -15.98
C ALA A 250 1.44 12.80 -15.28
N PRO A 251 0.56 11.81 -15.46
CA PRO A 251 -0.65 11.70 -14.66
C PRO A 251 -0.28 11.47 -13.20
N ILE A 252 -0.82 12.28 -12.29
CA ILE A 252 -0.51 12.16 -10.86
C ILE A 252 -1.80 12.15 -10.06
N GLN A 253 -1.96 11.12 -9.23
CA GLN A 253 -3.05 10.98 -8.28
C GLN A 253 -2.49 11.10 -6.86
N ILE A 254 -3.23 11.75 -5.95
CA ILE A 254 -2.86 11.93 -4.54
C ILE A 254 -4.00 11.40 -3.66
N PHE A 255 -3.64 10.60 -2.67
CA PHE A 255 -4.58 10.01 -1.72
C PHE A 255 -4.07 10.20 -0.28
N PRO A 256 -4.96 10.38 0.70
CA PRO A 256 -4.60 10.20 2.09
C PRO A 256 -4.37 8.70 2.38
N THR A 257 -3.40 8.39 3.22
CA THR A 257 -3.21 7.01 3.71
C THR A 257 -4.40 6.55 4.54
N ARG A 258 -4.69 5.24 4.50
CA ARG A 258 -5.57 4.56 5.46
C ARG A 258 -4.80 4.17 6.72
N GLY A 259 -5.49 3.46 7.63
CA GLY A 259 -4.96 3.15 8.96
C GLY A 259 -3.62 2.43 8.95
N LEU A 260 -3.48 1.34 8.16
CA LEU A 260 -2.25 0.55 8.13
C LEU A 260 -1.05 1.36 7.62
N ASP A 261 -1.22 2.05 6.50
CA ASP A 261 -0.14 2.83 5.93
C ASP A 261 0.16 4.07 6.78
N SER A 262 -0.86 4.67 7.41
CA SER A 262 -0.64 5.74 8.41
C SER A 262 0.14 5.26 9.63
N TYR A 263 -0.10 4.01 10.07
CA TYR A 263 0.63 3.42 11.18
C TYR A 263 2.13 3.31 10.89
N TYR A 264 2.50 2.85 9.69
CA TYR A 264 3.91 2.65 9.32
C TYR A 264 4.57 3.91 8.75
N ALA A 265 3.83 4.74 8.04
CA ALA A 265 4.33 6.00 7.52
C ALA A 265 4.50 7.08 8.59
N GLU A 266 3.75 6.98 9.68
CA GLU A 266 3.65 7.97 10.75
C GLU A 266 3.30 9.37 10.19
N ARG A 267 3.11 10.37 11.02
CA ARG A 267 2.75 11.71 10.56
C ARG A 267 3.77 12.26 9.56
N SER A 268 3.28 12.83 8.48
CA SER A 268 4.07 13.38 7.37
C SER A 268 4.87 12.37 6.54
N GLY A 269 4.56 11.08 6.64
CA GLY A 269 5.07 10.08 5.71
C GLY A 269 4.47 10.26 4.32
N LEU A 270 5.27 9.94 3.29
CA LEU A 270 4.87 9.96 1.88
C LEU A 270 5.28 8.65 1.23
N ILE A 271 4.35 8.02 0.51
CA ILE A 271 4.57 6.81 -0.27
C ILE A 271 4.25 7.13 -1.73
N VAL A 272 5.13 6.74 -2.65
CA VAL A 272 5.02 7.07 -4.08
C VAL A 272 5.24 5.81 -4.89
N CYS A 273 4.35 5.54 -5.85
CA CYS A 273 4.50 4.49 -6.85
C CYS A 273 4.46 5.06 -8.27
N TYR A 274 5.32 4.52 -9.17
CA TYR A 274 5.52 5.02 -10.54
C TYR A 274 6.00 3.95 -11.50
#